data_9f195f5fd1182498f58859a8c3366e83
#
_entry.id   9f195f5fd1182498f58859a8c3366e83
#
_cell.length_a   1.000
_cell.length_b   1.000
_cell.length_c   1.000
_cell.angle_alpha   90.00
_cell.angle_beta   90.00
_cell.angle_gamma   90.00
#
_symmetry.space_group_name_H-M   'P 1'
#
loop_
_entity.id
_entity.type
_entity.pdbx_description
1 polymer ?
#
loop_
_entity_poly.entity_id
_entity_poly.type
_entity_poly.pdbx_seq_one_letter_code
_entity_poly.pdbx_strand_id
1 'polypeptide(L)'
;MFEKIFGRKRQKLSLQIADGYFIAAGLTVFTTITLWTITKSSVWFDEAFGAYMTRFSFFDIARYTAADVHPPLYYWLLKIWGALFGNTELGLRSMSVLFGAIAIVFGYLLIHRLFDKKAARISLIFMVLSPMLVRYGQEMRMYTLVTAIALAATYVLTFAVTTKKRLPWVIYGILISLGMWTHYFSAIVWLAHWLWRADNIRRVVKKDKFKKAFFSKEWMLAHIVAFCVFVPWLPFFISQLVVVQAFGFWIGPITPDTLVNFSSNVFYYQNSNATTGWLAFIFLAVVVYLGILAFKVYKTLNEASRQSYRLIIALAFVPILLLMVLSLPPLRSSFIDRYLITSIVGIALFIGVTLTLGTKIVKSKYQIIIGAVIAVMMVIGIGNVWYFGNSNNDSHQSNSTGKIIEEVDAKAGDGQPIITATPWLFFEAVFYATDNHPVYYIDPIQYKFGWAAMLKDYDQFKIKDMGAFIKSNPVFWYVGYSTEGKLDAPYSNLQSIQQAKFNDVFSDKPAYKAIQYKIAQ
;
A
#
# COMPACT_ATOMS: atom_id res chain seq x y z
N MET A 1 24.14 30.48 6.47
CA MET A 1 24.20 29.14 7.03
C MET A 1 23.46 28.10 6.13
N PHE A 2 22.20 28.33 5.74
CA PHE A 2 21.44 27.47 4.83
C PHE A 2 22.15 27.22 3.49
N GLU A 3 22.67 28.27 2.83
CA GLU A 3 23.40 28.12 1.56
C GLU A 3 24.70 27.31 1.67
N LYS A 4 25.38 27.33 2.84
CA LYS A 4 26.54 26.46 3.09
C LYS A 4 26.18 25.00 3.34
N ILE A 5 25.00 24.74 3.92
CA ILE A 5 24.53 23.37 4.24
C ILE A 5 23.86 22.73 3.02
N PHE A 6 23.09 23.50 2.26
CA PHE A 6 22.27 23.00 1.14
C PHE A 6 22.57 23.73 -0.18
N GLY A 7 23.79 24.22 -0.35
CA GLY A 7 24.25 25.11 -1.40
C GLY A 7 24.10 24.56 -2.82
N ARG A 8 22.95 24.78 -3.39
CA ARG A 8 22.73 24.76 -4.85
C ARG A 8 22.21 26.11 -5.31
N LYS A 9 22.89 26.73 -6.30
CA LYS A 9 22.26 27.73 -7.17
C LYS A 9 20.96 27.09 -7.67
N ARG A 10 19.82 27.76 -7.45
CA ARG A 10 18.49 27.32 -7.85
C ARG A 10 18.53 26.89 -9.32
N GLN A 11 18.46 25.60 -9.61
CA GLN A 11 18.05 25.18 -10.91
C GLN A 11 16.57 25.57 -11.02
N LYS A 12 16.26 26.60 -11.82
CA LYS A 12 14.86 26.91 -12.14
C LYS A 12 14.28 25.65 -12.73
N LEU A 13 13.18 25.16 -12.16
CA LEU A 13 12.41 24.06 -12.74
C LEU A 13 11.82 24.58 -14.07
N SER A 14 12.53 24.41 -15.16
CA SER A 14 12.02 24.70 -16.49
C SER A 14 11.59 23.36 -17.10
N LEU A 15 10.33 22.98 -16.84
CA LEU A 15 9.71 21.89 -17.58
C LEU A 15 9.56 22.37 -19.04
N GLN A 16 10.17 21.69 -19.95
CA GLN A 16 9.96 21.88 -21.38
C GLN A 16 8.71 21.10 -21.80
N ILE A 17 8.07 21.51 -22.89
CA ILE A 17 6.92 20.80 -23.46
C ILE A 17 7.23 19.29 -23.65
N ALA A 18 8.43 18.97 -24.11
CA ALA A 18 8.89 17.59 -24.25
C ALA A 18 8.93 16.78 -22.93
N ASP A 19 9.08 17.43 -21.77
CA ASP A 19 8.99 16.74 -20.49
C ASP A 19 7.55 16.45 -20.12
N GLY A 20 6.62 17.35 -20.48
CA GLY A 20 5.19 17.13 -20.34
C GLY A 20 4.72 15.91 -21.12
N TYR A 21 5.12 15.79 -22.39
CA TYR A 21 4.80 14.62 -23.21
C TYR A 21 5.39 13.32 -22.64
N PHE A 22 6.63 13.36 -22.15
CA PHE A 22 7.27 12.18 -21.56
C PHE A 22 6.57 11.73 -20.28
N ILE A 23 6.18 12.65 -19.41
CA ILE A 23 5.40 12.36 -18.21
C ILE A 23 4.02 11.80 -18.63
N ALA A 24 3.32 12.45 -19.55
CA ALA A 24 2.01 11.98 -20.01
C ALA A 24 2.08 10.56 -20.59
N ALA A 25 3.07 10.26 -21.42
CA ALA A 25 3.29 8.91 -21.95
C ALA A 25 3.53 7.89 -20.82
N GLY A 26 4.38 8.21 -19.85
CA GLY A 26 4.61 7.35 -18.69
C GLY A 26 3.35 7.11 -17.85
N LEU A 27 2.55 8.16 -17.62
CA LEU A 27 1.28 8.04 -16.91
C LEU A 27 0.26 7.22 -17.70
N THR A 28 0.19 7.38 -19.02
CA THR A 28 -0.68 6.55 -19.87
C THR A 28 -0.27 5.07 -19.76
N VAL A 29 1.02 4.76 -19.89
CA VAL A 29 1.51 3.38 -19.72
C VAL A 29 1.16 2.84 -18.33
N PHE A 30 1.49 3.56 -17.27
CA PHE A 30 1.16 3.15 -15.88
C PHE A 30 -0.33 2.89 -15.69
N THR A 31 -1.17 3.83 -16.14
CA THR A 31 -2.63 3.71 -16.01
C THR A 31 -3.14 2.51 -16.79
N THR A 32 -2.70 2.32 -18.03
CA THR A 32 -3.11 1.18 -18.86
C THR A 32 -2.74 -0.15 -18.23
N ILE A 33 -1.47 -0.33 -17.84
CA ILE A 33 -1.02 -1.60 -17.25
C ILE A 33 -1.67 -1.88 -15.90
N THR A 34 -2.01 -0.83 -15.13
CA THR A 34 -2.68 -0.98 -13.83
C THR A 34 -4.16 -1.28 -14.01
N LEU A 35 -4.84 -0.62 -14.93
CA LEU A 35 -6.26 -0.87 -15.21
C LEU A 35 -6.52 -2.22 -15.89
N TRP A 36 -5.53 -2.80 -16.58
CA TRP A 36 -5.69 -4.00 -17.39
C TRP A 36 -6.33 -5.19 -16.66
N THR A 37 -6.00 -5.37 -15.39
CA THR A 37 -6.52 -6.48 -14.57
C THR A 37 -7.16 -6.00 -13.27
N ILE A 38 -7.54 -4.73 -13.17
CA ILE A 38 -7.99 -4.10 -11.92
C ILE A 38 -9.24 -4.76 -11.31
N THR A 39 -10.11 -5.34 -12.13
CA THR A 39 -11.33 -6.05 -11.71
C THR A 39 -11.19 -7.58 -11.76
N LYS A 40 -10.00 -8.09 -12.08
CA LYS A 40 -9.81 -9.54 -12.25
C LYS A 40 -9.88 -10.30 -10.93
N SER A 41 -9.38 -9.72 -9.85
CA SER A 41 -9.47 -10.28 -8.49
C SER A 41 -10.66 -9.68 -7.76
N SER A 42 -11.46 -10.51 -7.08
CA SER A 42 -12.50 -10.04 -6.18
C SER A 42 -11.92 -9.12 -5.10
N VAL A 43 -12.76 -8.30 -4.50
CA VAL A 43 -12.37 -7.56 -3.29
C VAL A 43 -12.06 -8.57 -2.19
N TRP A 44 -11.03 -8.29 -1.43
CA TRP A 44 -10.71 -9.04 -0.23
C TRP A 44 -11.13 -8.24 1.01
N PHE A 45 -11.06 -8.87 2.17
CA PHE A 45 -11.59 -8.35 3.41
C PHE A 45 -11.28 -6.86 3.67
N ASP A 46 -10.01 -6.43 3.58
CA ASP A 46 -9.65 -5.04 3.86
C ASP A 46 -10.22 -4.06 2.81
N GLU A 47 -10.39 -4.47 1.57
CA GLU A 47 -11.04 -3.67 0.53
C GLU A 47 -12.54 -3.59 0.77
N ALA A 48 -13.18 -4.72 1.05
CA ALA A 48 -14.61 -4.81 1.35
C ALA A 48 -14.98 -3.98 2.59
N PHE A 49 -14.15 -4.04 3.64
CA PHE A 49 -14.28 -3.17 4.81
C PHE A 49 -14.19 -1.69 4.43
N GLY A 50 -13.20 -1.32 3.59
CA GLY A 50 -13.06 0.04 3.08
C GLY A 50 -14.29 0.52 2.31
N ALA A 51 -14.82 -0.33 1.42
CA ALA A 51 -16.04 -0.05 0.67
C ALA A 51 -17.26 0.09 1.60
N TYR A 52 -17.38 -0.79 2.58
CA TYR A 52 -18.47 -0.73 3.57
C TYR A 52 -18.44 0.58 4.37
N MET A 53 -17.26 1.09 4.70
CA MET A 53 -17.10 2.38 5.39
C MET A 53 -17.67 3.56 4.59
N THR A 54 -17.74 3.50 3.27
CA THR A 54 -18.29 4.60 2.46
C THR A 54 -19.80 4.86 2.70
N ARG A 55 -20.52 3.90 3.30
CA ARG A 55 -21.94 4.00 3.62
C ARG A 55 -22.24 4.96 4.78
N PHE A 56 -21.23 5.22 5.64
CA PHE A 56 -21.39 6.00 6.86
C PHE A 56 -21.14 7.50 6.66
N SER A 57 -21.58 8.31 7.64
CA SER A 57 -21.23 9.73 7.70
C SER A 57 -19.73 9.92 7.93
N PHE A 58 -19.19 11.09 7.60
CA PHE A 58 -17.76 11.40 7.86
C PHE A 58 -17.40 11.28 9.35
N PHE A 59 -18.36 11.62 10.22
CA PHE A 59 -18.16 11.50 11.67
C PHE A 59 -18.12 10.03 12.11
N ASP A 60 -19.04 9.20 11.62
CA ASP A 60 -19.05 7.77 11.94
C ASP A 60 -17.82 7.05 11.39
N ILE A 61 -17.36 7.41 10.19
CA ILE A 61 -16.07 6.91 9.65
C ILE A 61 -14.94 7.22 10.64
N ALA A 62 -14.85 8.44 11.16
CA ALA A 62 -13.84 8.77 12.16
C ALA A 62 -14.02 7.97 13.45
N ARG A 63 -15.24 7.81 13.94
CA ARG A 63 -15.54 7.01 15.14
C ARG A 63 -15.15 5.54 14.98
N TYR A 64 -15.47 4.93 13.85
CA TYR A 64 -15.16 3.53 13.58
C TYR A 64 -13.66 3.31 13.34
N THR A 65 -13.01 4.20 12.60
CA THR A 65 -11.57 4.11 12.41
C THR A 65 -10.79 4.38 13.70
N ALA A 66 -11.33 5.17 14.64
CA ALA A 66 -10.76 5.34 15.97
C ALA A 66 -10.78 4.03 16.79
N ALA A 67 -11.78 3.18 16.58
CA ALA A 67 -11.89 1.86 17.18
C ALA A 67 -11.08 0.78 16.43
N ASP A 68 -10.63 1.07 15.21
CA ASP A 68 -9.73 0.24 14.40
C ASP A 68 -8.26 0.64 14.63
N VAL A 69 -7.36 0.31 13.71
CA VAL A 69 -5.92 0.61 13.76
C VAL A 69 -5.47 1.60 12.67
N HIS A 70 -6.40 2.20 11.95
CA HIS A 70 -6.11 3.12 10.85
C HIS A 70 -6.71 4.51 11.08
N PRO A 71 -6.07 5.58 10.60
CA PRO A 71 -6.67 6.93 10.63
C PRO A 71 -7.70 7.12 9.50
N PRO A 72 -8.60 8.13 9.59
CA PRO A 72 -9.80 8.20 8.75
C PRO A 72 -9.62 8.80 7.35
N LEU A 73 -8.51 9.52 7.07
CA LEU A 73 -8.39 10.34 5.85
C LEU A 73 -8.62 9.53 4.56
N TYR A 74 -8.06 8.33 4.50
CA TYR A 74 -8.23 7.48 3.32
C TYR A 74 -9.71 7.13 3.09
N TYR A 75 -10.44 6.76 4.14
CA TYR A 75 -11.85 6.37 4.05
C TYR A 75 -12.77 7.56 3.72
N TRP A 76 -12.43 8.76 4.20
CA TRP A 76 -13.12 9.99 3.81
C TRP A 76 -12.97 10.27 2.31
N LEU A 77 -11.74 10.15 1.79
CA LEU A 77 -11.48 10.31 0.36
C LEU A 77 -12.17 9.22 -0.46
N LEU A 78 -12.14 7.97 0.02
CA LEU A 78 -12.78 6.85 -0.66
C LEU A 78 -14.32 7.05 -0.75
N LYS A 79 -14.95 7.57 0.31
CA LYS A 79 -16.37 7.92 0.30
C LYS A 79 -16.69 8.98 -0.76
N ILE A 80 -15.90 10.06 -0.82
CA ILE A 80 -16.08 11.11 -1.86
C ILE A 80 -15.86 10.50 -3.24
N TRP A 81 -14.84 9.68 -3.40
CA TRP A 81 -14.49 9.06 -4.66
C TRP A 81 -15.58 8.10 -5.15
N GLY A 82 -16.11 7.26 -4.27
CA GLY A 82 -17.23 6.36 -4.57
C GLY A 82 -18.50 7.09 -4.96
N ALA A 83 -18.78 8.26 -4.35
CA ALA A 83 -19.90 9.11 -4.75
C ALA A 83 -19.76 9.70 -6.16
N LEU A 84 -18.52 9.90 -6.64
CA LEU A 84 -18.24 10.46 -7.97
C LEU A 84 -18.11 9.38 -9.06
N PHE A 85 -17.52 8.24 -8.74
CA PHE A 85 -17.12 7.21 -9.72
C PHE A 85 -17.84 5.86 -9.52
N GLY A 86 -18.73 5.76 -8.53
CA GLY A 86 -19.47 4.55 -8.20
C GLY A 86 -18.74 3.63 -7.21
N ASN A 87 -19.54 2.84 -6.48
CA ASN A 87 -19.07 1.88 -5.47
C ASN A 87 -18.82 0.48 -6.07
N THR A 88 -18.28 0.42 -7.27
CA THR A 88 -17.83 -0.81 -7.93
C THR A 88 -16.35 -1.07 -7.70
N GLU A 89 -15.85 -2.26 -7.99
CA GLU A 89 -14.41 -2.57 -7.93
C GLU A 89 -13.59 -1.55 -8.73
N LEU A 90 -13.96 -1.32 -9.99
CA LEU A 90 -13.29 -0.35 -10.86
C LEU A 90 -13.38 1.06 -10.28
N GLY A 91 -14.58 1.49 -9.87
CA GLY A 91 -14.82 2.82 -9.32
C GLY A 91 -13.91 3.10 -8.14
N LEU A 92 -13.94 2.27 -7.12
CA LEU A 92 -13.20 2.49 -5.87
C LEU A 92 -11.68 2.27 -6.02
N ARG A 93 -11.24 1.23 -6.77
CA ARG A 93 -9.81 0.97 -7.01
C ARG A 93 -9.15 2.03 -7.87
N SER A 94 -9.90 2.71 -8.75
CA SER A 94 -9.36 3.78 -9.61
C SER A 94 -8.77 4.97 -8.82
N MET A 95 -9.20 5.18 -7.57
CA MET A 95 -8.58 6.15 -6.66
C MET A 95 -7.09 5.82 -6.41
N SER A 96 -6.78 4.54 -6.24
CA SER A 96 -5.39 4.10 -6.03
C SER A 96 -4.54 4.27 -7.30
N VAL A 97 -5.12 4.10 -8.48
CA VAL A 97 -4.45 4.41 -9.77
C VAL A 97 -4.10 5.89 -9.85
N LEU A 98 -5.06 6.78 -9.52
CA LEU A 98 -4.80 8.23 -9.50
C LEU A 98 -3.63 8.59 -8.59
N PHE A 99 -3.64 8.09 -7.35
CA PHE A 99 -2.56 8.41 -6.40
C PHE A 99 -1.23 7.77 -6.79
N GLY A 100 -1.22 6.61 -7.42
CA GLY A 100 -0.03 6.04 -8.05
C GLY A 100 0.54 6.95 -9.15
N ALA A 101 -0.32 7.48 -10.01
CA ALA A 101 0.06 8.45 -11.04
C ALA A 101 0.62 9.76 -10.43
N ILE A 102 0.00 10.28 -9.37
CA ILE A 102 0.49 11.46 -8.64
C ILE A 102 1.87 11.16 -8.01
N ALA A 103 2.08 9.97 -7.45
CA ALA A 103 3.37 9.57 -6.92
C ALA A 103 4.47 9.58 -8.00
N ILE A 104 4.16 9.08 -9.20
CA ILE A 104 5.08 9.11 -10.36
C ILE A 104 5.45 10.55 -10.74
N VAL A 105 4.47 11.46 -10.78
CA VAL A 105 4.71 12.88 -11.07
C VAL A 105 5.66 13.50 -10.05
N PHE A 106 5.38 13.33 -8.75
CA PHE A 106 6.25 13.88 -7.70
C PHE A 106 7.63 13.23 -7.68
N GLY A 107 7.74 11.94 -7.98
CA GLY A 107 9.03 11.26 -8.15
C GLY A 107 9.84 11.85 -9.31
N TYR A 108 9.21 12.07 -10.46
CA TYR A 108 9.85 12.76 -11.60
C TYR A 108 10.33 14.16 -11.24
N LEU A 109 9.45 14.98 -10.65
CA LEU A 109 9.77 16.35 -10.25
C LEU A 109 10.90 16.39 -9.21
N LEU A 110 10.90 15.46 -8.27
CA LEU A 110 11.95 15.32 -7.25
C LEU A 110 13.32 15.08 -7.89
N ILE A 111 13.41 14.10 -8.79
CA ILE A 111 14.69 13.76 -9.44
C ILE A 111 15.12 14.85 -10.41
N HIS A 112 14.20 15.43 -11.18
CA HIS A 112 14.49 16.57 -12.06
C HIS A 112 15.09 17.76 -11.29
N ARG A 113 14.56 18.04 -10.10
CA ARG A 113 15.05 19.11 -9.24
C ARG A 113 16.42 18.79 -8.60
N LEU A 114 16.62 17.55 -8.16
CA LEU A 114 17.82 17.12 -7.44
C LEU A 114 19.02 16.86 -8.35
N PHE A 115 18.78 16.41 -9.57
CA PHE A 115 19.82 16.02 -10.52
C PHE A 115 19.61 16.71 -11.86
N ASP A 116 19.03 16.01 -12.83
CA ASP A 116 18.76 16.53 -14.14
C ASP A 116 17.58 15.78 -14.81
N LYS A 117 17.21 16.26 -15.99
CA LYS A 117 16.15 15.73 -16.82
C LYS A 117 16.39 14.26 -17.25
N LYS A 118 17.65 13.89 -17.55
CA LYS A 118 17.96 12.53 -17.98
C LYS A 118 17.74 11.54 -16.84
N ALA A 119 18.21 11.88 -15.64
CA ALA A 119 17.97 11.07 -14.44
C ALA A 119 16.48 10.96 -14.12
N ALA A 120 15.72 12.05 -14.27
CA ALA A 120 14.27 12.04 -14.03
C ALA A 120 13.52 11.12 -15.00
N ARG A 121 13.86 11.16 -16.28
CA ARG A 121 13.25 10.29 -17.31
C ARG A 121 13.55 8.81 -17.09
N ILE A 122 14.81 8.47 -16.77
CA ILE A 122 15.17 7.08 -16.47
C ILE A 122 14.49 6.60 -15.19
N SER A 123 14.44 7.43 -14.15
CA SER A 123 13.72 7.09 -12.90
C SER A 123 12.21 6.88 -13.12
N LEU A 124 11.59 7.71 -13.99
CA LEU A 124 10.18 7.56 -14.34
C LEU A 124 9.90 6.20 -14.98
N ILE A 125 10.77 5.71 -15.87
CA ILE A 125 10.62 4.38 -16.48
C ILE A 125 10.57 3.30 -15.40
N PHE A 126 11.49 3.31 -14.43
CA PHE A 126 11.50 2.32 -13.36
C PHE A 126 10.33 2.46 -12.38
N MET A 127 9.81 3.68 -12.15
CA MET A 127 8.58 3.86 -11.36
C MET A 127 7.37 3.27 -12.07
N VAL A 128 7.21 3.55 -13.38
CA VAL A 128 6.11 3.05 -14.22
C VAL A 128 6.13 1.52 -14.28
N LEU A 129 7.32 0.92 -14.38
CA LEU A 129 7.51 -0.53 -14.44
C LEU A 129 7.56 -1.20 -13.05
N SER A 130 7.39 -0.47 -11.95
CA SER A 130 7.42 -1.06 -10.60
C SER A 130 6.23 -2.01 -10.38
N PRO A 131 6.45 -3.34 -10.24
CA PRO A 131 5.36 -4.29 -10.05
C PRO A 131 4.55 -3.99 -8.80
N MET A 132 5.21 -3.56 -7.74
CA MET A 132 4.55 -3.22 -6.48
C MET A 132 3.70 -1.96 -6.58
N LEU A 133 4.12 -0.95 -7.37
CA LEU A 133 3.28 0.23 -7.59
C LEU A 133 2.06 -0.11 -8.43
N VAL A 134 2.20 -0.97 -9.45
CA VAL A 134 1.08 -1.52 -10.24
C VAL A 134 0.15 -2.33 -9.33
N ARG A 135 0.71 -3.23 -8.52
CA ARG A 135 -0.02 -4.09 -7.60
C ARG A 135 -0.89 -3.28 -6.63
N TYR A 136 -0.31 -2.28 -5.94
CA TYR A 136 -1.05 -1.43 -5.00
C TYR A 136 -1.87 -0.33 -5.69
N GLY A 137 -1.64 -0.08 -6.96
CA GLY A 137 -2.55 0.70 -7.81
C GLY A 137 -3.86 -0.03 -8.13
N GLN A 138 -3.88 -1.36 -8.04
CA GLN A 138 -5.07 -2.21 -8.24
C GLN A 138 -5.81 -2.52 -6.94
N GLU A 139 -5.43 -1.95 -5.83
CA GLU A 139 -6.01 -2.26 -4.52
C GLU A 139 -6.69 -1.02 -3.90
N MET A 140 -7.89 -1.20 -3.43
CA MET A 140 -8.68 -0.18 -2.74
C MET A 140 -8.14 0.05 -1.32
N ARG A 141 -6.87 0.51 -1.22
CA ARG A 141 -6.18 0.76 0.05
C ARG A 141 -5.30 2.01 -0.03
N MET A 142 -4.89 2.52 1.11
CA MET A 142 -4.22 3.80 1.28
C MET A 142 -2.77 3.87 0.77
N TYR A 143 -2.18 2.80 0.26
CA TYR A 143 -0.74 2.67 0.03
C TYR A 143 -0.19 3.61 -1.05
N THR A 144 -0.90 3.79 -2.16
CA THR A 144 -0.52 4.75 -3.21
C THR A 144 -0.72 6.19 -2.76
N LEU A 145 -1.77 6.47 -1.98
CA LEU A 145 -2.01 7.80 -1.39
C LEU A 145 -0.87 8.21 -0.47
N VAL A 146 -0.49 7.35 0.49
CA VAL A 146 0.63 7.68 1.41
C VAL A 146 1.94 7.85 0.65
N THR A 147 2.16 7.09 -0.42
CA THR A 147 3.34 7.23 -1.29
C THR A 147 3.33 8.57 -2.03
N ALA A 148 2.20 8.99 -2.59
CA ALA A 148 2.05 10.28 -3.24
C ALA A 148 2.33 11.43 -2.26
N ILE A 149 1.76 11.39 -1.05
CA ILE A 149 1.99 12.38 0.00
C ILE A 149 3.46 12.41 0.42
N ALA A 150 4.10 11.26 0.61
CA ALA A 150 5.49 11.17 1.03
C ALA A 150 6.45 11.73 -0.03
N LEU A 151 6.23 11.44 -1.31
CA LEU A 151 7.02 12.00 -2.41
C LEU A 151 6.78 13.51 -2.58
N ALA A 152 5.54 13.97 -2.43
CA ALA A 152 5.21 15.38 -2.41
C ALA A 152 5.91 16.11 -1.25
N ALA A 153 5.88 15.52 -0.03
CA ALA A 153 6.56 16.06 1.13
C ALA A 153 8.08 16.12 0.91
N THR A 154 8.69 15.06 0.36
CA THR A 154 10.11 15.02 0.01
C THR A 154 10.46 16.09 -1.03
N TYR A 155 9.63 16.26 -2.06
CA TYR A 155 9.81 17.30 -3.08
C TYR A 155 9.74 18.70 -2.47
N VAL A 156 8.72 18.99 -1.65
CA VAL A 156 8.56 20.28 -0.97
C VAL A 156 9.70 20.53 0.01
N LEU A 157 10.20 19.51 0.71
CA LEU A 157 11.37 19.62 1.58
C LEU A 157 12.59 20.14 0.82
N THR A 158 12.80 19.72 -0.45
CA THR A 158 13.91 20.24 -1.27
C THR A 158 13.82 21.73 -1.56
N PHE A 159 12.62 22.30 -1.59
CA PHE A 159 12.42 23.75 -1.66
C PHE A 159 12.61 24.41 -0.30
N ALA A 160 12.02 23.85 0.73
CA ALA A 160 12.05 24.38 2.07
C ALA A 160 13.50 24.60 2.56
N VAL A 161 14.38 23.60 2.35
CA VAL A 161 15.79 23.69 2.76
C VAL A 161 16.64 24.67 1.93
N THR A 162 16.15 25.12 0.78
CA THR A 162 16.87 26.06 -0.11
C THR A 162 16.31 27.49 -0.08
N THR A 163 15.27 27.75 0.72
CA THR A 163 14.63 29.06 0.80
C THR A 163 14.53 29.54 2.26
N LYS A 164 14.50 30.86 2.45
CA LYS A 164 14.15 31.47 3.73
C LYS A 164 12.64 31.68 3.91
N LYS A 165 11.83 31.40 2.88
CA LYS A 165 10.38 31.56 2.93
C LYS A 165 9.76 30.52 3.86
N ARG A 166 8.76 30.93 4.65
CA ARG A 166 8.05 30.05 5.59
C ARG A 166 7.07 29.10 4.91
N LEU A 167 6.45 29.52 3.80
CA LEU A 167 5.40 28.75 3.11
C LEU A 167 5.80 27.30 2.76
N PRO A 168 6.97 27.01 2.15
CA PRO A 168 7.37 25.62 1.89
C PRO A 168 7.49 24.77 3.16
N TRP A 169 7.86 25.35 4.30
CA TRP A 169 7.93 24.64 5.57
C TRP A 169 6.55 24.34 6.14
N VAL A 170 5.59 25.27 5.99
CA VAL A 170 4.19 25.04 6.37
C VAL A 170 3.59 23.93 5.52
N ILE A 171 3.76 23.99 4.18
CA ILE A 171 3.27 22.96 3.27
C ILE A 171 3.90 21.58 3.61
N TYR A 172 5.21 21.55 3.87
CA TYR A 172 5.89 20.33 4.30
C TYR A 172 5.30 19.76 5.60
N GLY A 173 5.04 20.61 6.60
CA GLY A 173 4.41 20.21 7.86
C GLY A 173 2.99 19.64 7.66
N ILE A 174 2.18 20.28 6.80
CA ILE A 174 0.85 19.79 6.45
C ILE A 174 0.95 18.41 5.77
N LEU A 175 1.84 18.23 4.79
CA LEU A 175 2.02 16.96 4.09
C LEU A 175 2.48 15.84 5.03
N ILE A 176 3.37 16.10 5.97
CA ILE A 176 3.75 15.15 7.02
C ILE A 176 2.50 14.70 7.79
N SER A 177 1.70 15.67 8.23
CA SER A 177 0.50 15.37 9.02
C SER A 177 -0.53 14.59 8.20
N LEU A 178 -0.78 14.96 6.94
CA LEU A 178 -1.66 14.20 6.03
C LEU A 178 -1.16 12.76 5.83
N GLY A 179 0.15 12.55 5.77
CA GLY A 179 0.72 11.20 5.79
C GLY A 179 0.31 10.41 7.04
N MET A 180 0.40 11.03 8.22
CA MET A 180 -0.02 10.43 9.49
C MET A 180 -1.55 10.21 9.56
N TRP A 181 -2.35 11.11 9.00
CA TRP A 181 -3.81 10.95 8.86
C TRP A 181 -4.21 9.86 7.85
N THR A 182 -3.27 9.43 6.99
CA THR A 182 -3.48 8.37 6.00
C THR A 182 -3.02 7.02 6.52
N HIS A 183 -1.78 6.93 7.04
CA HIS A 183 -1.18 5.70 7.54
C HIS A 183 0.02 6.00 8.45
N TYR A 184 0.06 5.44 9.65
CA TYR A 184 1.07 5.78 10.67
C TYR A 184 2.50 5.45 10.26
N PHE A 185 2.72 4.45 9.41
CA PHE A 185 4.05 4.14 8.88
C PHE A 185 4.62 5.21 7.94
N SER A 186 3.85 6.26 7.58
CA SER A 186 4.41 7.47 6.96
C SER A 186 5.47 8.14 7.85
N ALA A 187 5.40 7.96 9.17
CA ALA A 187 6.39 8.43 10.13
C ALA A 187 7.80 7.91 9.82
N ILE A 188 7.94 6.72 9.25
CA ILE A 188 9.25 6.13 8.92
C ILE A 188 9.95 6.92 7.82
N VAL A 189 9.20 7.40 6.81
CA VAL A 189 9.73 8.31 5.78
C VAL A 189 10.11 9.65 6.38
N TRP A 190 9.32 10.13 7.31
CA TRP A 190 9.60 11.34 8.05
C TRP A 190 10.89 11.23 8.86
N LEU A 191 11.11 10.10 9.54
CA LEU A 191 12.38 9.83 10.22
C LEU A 191 13.56 9.75 9.25
N ALA A 192 13.36 9.24 8.02
CA ALA A 192 14.39 9.28 6.99
C ALA A 192 14.80 10.72 6.63
N HIS A 193 13.85 11.68 6.58
CA HIS A 193 14.16 13.09 6.40
C HIS A 193 14.95 13.67 7.57
N TRP A 194 14.65 13.26 8.80
CA TRP A 194 15.39 13.67 10.01
C TRP A 194 16.84 13.18 9.97
N LEU A 195 17.04 11.91 9.64
CA LEU A 195 18.37 11.31 9.54
C LEU A 195 19.19 11.94 8.40
N TRP A 196 18.57 12.16 7.23
CA TRP A 196 19.22 12.90 6.14
C TRP A 196 19.62 14.31 6.55
N ARG A 197 18.74 15.04 7.24
CA ARG A 197 19.03 16.37 7.73
C ARG A 197 20.17 16.36 8.75
N ALA A 198 20.13 15.44 9.70
CA ALA A 198 21.17 15.30 10.73
C ALA A 198 22.54 15.03 10.12
N ASP A 199 22.63 14.09 9.16
CA ASP A 199 23.88 13.78 8.48
C ASP A 199 24.46 15.00 7.72
N ASN A 200 23.61 15.73 7.00
CA ASN A 200 24.06 16.91 6.26
C ASN A 200 24.57 18.03 7.19
N ILE A 201 23.88 18.26 8.31
CA ILE A 201 24.29 19.30 9.28
C ILE A 201 25.62 18.88 9.94
N ARG A 202 25.76 17.62 10.36
CA ARG A 202 26.95 17.10 11.02
C ARG A 202 28.21 17.28 10.16
N ARG A 203 28.09 17.23 8.83
CA ARG A 203 29.23 17.36 7.89
C ARG A 203 29.70 18.81 7.70
N VAL A 204 28.83 19.80 7.99
CA VAL A 204 29.10 21.22 7.65
C VAL A 204 29.22 22.09 8.89
N VAL A 205 28.65 21.69 10.01
CA VAL A 205 28.53 22.49 11.22
C VAL A 205 29.35 21.87 12.34
N LYS A 206 30.07 22.69 13.07
CA LYS A 206 30.83 22.26 14.27
C LYS A 206 29.87 21.65 15.31
N LYS A 207 30.38 20.69 16.11
CA LYS A 207 29.59 19.90 17.06
C LYS A 207 28.83 20.79 18.09
N ASP A 208 29.44 21.86 18.56
CA ASP A 208 28.84 22.83 19.49
C ASP A 208 27.61 23.56 18.89
N LYS A 209 27.56 23.73 17.59
CA LYS A 209 26.47 24.42 16.87
C LYS A 209 25.44 23.46 16.24
N PHE A 210 25.63 22.16 16.36
CA PHE A 210 24.76 21.15 15.74
C PHE A 210 23.29 21.29 16.19
N LYS A 211 23.02 21.30 17.48
CA LYS A 211 21.66 21.45 18.04
C LYS A 211 20.92 22.66 17.48
N LYS A 212 21.57 23.82 17.47
CA LYS A 212 20.98 25.07 16.95
C LYS A 212 20.71 25.02 15.45
N ALA A 213 21.56 24.35 14.69
CA ALA A 213 21.37 24.15 13.24
C ALA A 213 20.28 23.15 12.92
N PHE A 214 20.21 22.07 13.70
CA PHE A 214 19.22 21.02 13.53
C PHE A 214 17.81 21.52 13.88
N PHE A 215 17.62 22.15 15.03
CA PHE A 215 16.36 22.72 15.47
C PHE A 215 16.23 24.20 15.02
N SER A 216 16.48 24.49 13.72
CA SER A 216 16.25 25.82 13.19
C SER A 216 14.77 26.20 13.29
N LYS A 217 14.50 27.53 13.37
CA LYS A 217 13.12 28.07 13.53
C LYS A 217 12.16 27.52 12.43
N GLU A 218 12.64 27.46 11.21
CA GLU A 218 11.85 27.01 10.06
C GLU A 218 11.57 25.51 10.13
N TRP A 219 12.55 24.71 10.56
CA TRP A 219 12.35 23.27 10.79
C TRP A 219 11.34 23.03 11.91
N MET A 220 11.47 23.76 13.01
CA MET A 220 10.52 23.70 14.12
C MET A 220 9.12 24.13 13.70
N LEU A 221 9.00 25.19 12.88
CA LEU A 221 7.72 25.61 12.32
C LEU A 221 6.99 24.46 11.59
N ALA A 222 7.69 23.73 10.73
CA ALA A 222 7.09 22.61 10.01
C ALA A 222 6.56 21.53 10.97
N HIS A 223 7.29 21.24 12.05
CA HIS A 223 6.90 20.23 13.02
C HIS A 223 5.78 20.68 13.95
N ILE A 224 5.76 21.97 14.30
CA ILE A 224 4.64 22.57 15.03
C ILE A 224 3.37 22.51 14.16
N VAL A 225 3.46 22.86 12.89
CA VAL A 225 2.32 22.75 11.96
C VAL A 225 1.85 21.30 11.87
N ALA A 226 2.78 20.34 11.67
CA ALA A 226 2.44 18.92 11.59
C ALA A 226 1.74 18.43 12.87
N PHE A 227 2.25 18.84 14.03
CA PHE A 227 1.65 18.51 15.32
C PHE A 227 0.26 19.12 15.48
N CYS A 228 0.10 20.44 15.21
CA CYS A 228 -1.20 21.12 15.34
C CYS A 228 -2.28 20.50 14.44
N VAL A 229 -1.91 20.08 13.21
CA VAL A 229 -2.84 19.43 12.29
C VAL A 229 -3.16 17.99 12.74
N PHE A 230 -2.22 17.29 13.41
CA PHE A 230 -2.43 15.91 13.85
C PHE A 230 -3.02 15.81 15.26
N VAL A 231 -2.89 16.83 16.09
CA VAL A 231 -3.29 16.78 17.51
C VAL A 231 -4.75 16.37 17.76
N PRO A 232 -5.73 16.71 16.90
CA PRO A 232 -7.11 16.22 17.10
C PRO A 232 -7.24 14.69 17.05
N TRP A 233 -6.33 14.01 16.33
CA TRP A 233 -6.30 12.56 16.22
C TRP A 233 -5.37 11.87 17.22
N LEU A 234 -4.52 12.61 17.91
CA LEU A 234 -3.48 12.09 18.80
C LEU A 234 -4.02 11.17 19.92
N PRO A 235 -5.15 11.47 20.60
CA PRO A 235 -5.70 10.57 21.63
C PRO A 235 -6.07 9.20 21.07
N PHE A 236 -6.68 9.15 19.88
CA PHE A 236 -7.06 7.90 19.22
C PHE A 236 -5.82 7.11 18.78
N PHE A 237 -4.81 7.78 18.23
CA PHE A 237 -3.53 7.17 17.89
C PHE A 237 -2.86 6.50 19.10
N ILE A 238 -2.83 7.18 20.26
CA ILE A 238 -2.26 6.61 21.50
C ILE A 238 -3.07 5.39 21.94
N SER A 239 -4.40 5.47 21.93
CA SER A 239 -5.28 4.33 22.25
C SER A 239 -5.01 3.14 21.34
N GLN A 240 -4.90 3.34 20.04
CA GLN A 240 -4.61 2.30 19.06
C GLN A 240 -3.24 1.65 19.29
N LEU A 241 -2.21 2.43 19.63
CA LEU A 241 -0.89 1.90 19.98
C LEU A 241 -0.96 0.99 21.22
N VAL A 242 -1.69 1.40 22.26
CA VAL A 242 -1.87 0.61 23.48
C VAL A 242 -2.57 -0.71 23.15
N VAL A 243 -3.63 -0.66 22.35
CA VAL A 243 -4.40 -1.84 21.94
C VAL A 243 -3.54 -2.82 21.15
N VAL A 244 -2.78 -2.34 20.14
CA VAL A 244 -1.90 -3.18 19.33
C VAL A 244 -0.80 -3.83 20.19
N GLN A 245 -0.24 -3.10 21.15
CA GLN A 245 0.77 -3.65 22.05
C GLN A 245 0.19 -4.73 23.00
N ALA A 246 -1.02 -4.49 23.51
CA ALA A 246 -1.67 -5.40 24.47
C ALA A 246 -2.13 -6.70 23.81
N PHE A 247 -2.74 -6.64 22.63
CA PHE A 247 -3.39 -7.79 21.99
C PHE A 247 -2.59 -8.39 20.84
N GLY A 248 -1.50 -7.74 20.41
CA GLY A 248 -0.66 -8.20 19.31
C GLY A 248 -1.14 -7.70 17.95
N PHE A 249 -0.42 -8.12 16.93
CA PHE A 249 -0.73 -7.83 15.53
C PHE A 249 -0.58 -9.12 14.72
N TRP A 250 -1.30 -9.24 13.61
CA TRP A 250 -1.36 -10.47 12.82
C TRP A 250 -0.07 -10.77 12.03
N ILE A 251 0.84 -9.78 11.88
CA ILE A 251 2.09 -9.94 11.13
C ILE A 251 3.07 -10.79 11.92
N GLY A 252 3.51 -11.90 11.31
CA GLY A 252 4.50 -12.79 11.90
C GLY A 252 5.91 -12.18 12.02
N PRO A 253 6.82 -12.85 12.75
CA PRO A 253 8.21 -12.40 12.88
C PRO A 253 8.94 -12.41 11.54
N ILE A 254 10.00 -11.59 11.44
CA ILE A 254 10.86 -11.58 10.26
C ILE A 254 11.63 -12.90 10.19
N THR A 255 11.52 -13.57 9.06
CA THR A 255 12.28 -14.78 8.71
C THR A 255 13.16 -14.53 7.48
N PRO A 256 14.12 -15.39 7.16
CA PRO A 256 14.86 -15.31 5.88
C PRO A 256 13.92 -15.26 4.67
N ASP A 257 12.84 -16.05 4.67
CA ASP A 257 11.84 -16.08 3.60
C ASP A 257 11.11 -14.74 3.46
N THR A 258 10.82 -14.05 4.58
CA THR A 258 10.23 -12.70 4.56
C THR A 258 11.11 -11.74 3.78
N LEU A 259 12.44 -11.80 3.98
CA LEU A 259 13.39 -10.91 3.28
C LEU A 259 13.56 -11.29 1.81
N VAL A 260 13.60 -12.58 1.51
CA VAL A 260 13.66 -13.08 0.12
C VAL A 260 12.40 -12.67 -0.63
N ASN A 261 11.22 -12.89 -0.06
CA ASN A 261 9.94 -12.52 -0.66
C ASN A 261 9.82 -11.00 -0.86
N PHE A 262 10.20 -10.19 0.15
CA PHE A 262 10.24 -8.74 -0.01
C PHE A 262 11.14 -8.32 -1.18
N SER A 263 12.34 -8.87 -1.25
CA SER A 263 13.31 -8.54 -2.29
C SER A 263 12.82 -8.95 -3.68
N SER A 264 12.21 -10.13 -3.80
CA SER A 264 11.62 -10.60 -5.06
C SER A 264 10.44 -9.74 -5.50
N ASN A 265 9.56 -9.36 -4.57
CA ASN A 265 8.40 -8.54 -4.85
C ASN A 265 8.77 -7.16 -5.42
N VAL A 266 9.89 -6.58 -4.99
CA VAL A 266 10.36 -5.29 -5.51
C VAL A 266 10.63 -5.34 -7.02
N PHE A 267 11.15 -6.47 -7.56
CA PHE A 267 11.63 -6.55 -8.94
C PHE A 267 10.77 -7.44 -9.83
N TYR A 268 10.37 -8.62 -9.38
CA TYR A 268 9.66 -9.59 -10.24
C TYR A 268 8.41 -10.19 -9.60
N TYR A 269 7.97 -9.70 -8.45
CA TYR A 269 6.72 -10.04 -7.79
C TYR A 269 6.38 -11.54 -7.88
N GLN A 270 7.07 -12.34 -7.08
CA GLN A 270 6.84 -13.78 -7.05
C GLN A 270 6.13 -14.19 -5.76
N ASN A 271 4.93 -14.70 -5.89
CA ASN A 271 4.09 -15.11 -4.74
C ASN A 271 4.24 -16.60 -4.38
N SER A 272 5.29 -17.27 -4.84
CA SER A 272 5.48 -18.69 -4.56
C SER A 272 6.93 -19.02 -4.16
N ASN A 273 7.10 -20.07 -3.37
CA ASN A 273 8.38 -20.64 -2.96
C ASN A 273 9.22 -21.19 -4.13
N ALA A 274 8.67 -21.19 -5.35
CA ALA A 274 9.35 -21.59 -6.57
C ALA A 274 10.11 -20.41 -7.21
N THR A 275 11.07 -19.84 -6.51
CA THR A 275 12.04 -18.96 -7.17
C THR A 275 12.80 -19.83 -8.15
N THR A 276 12.61 -19.60 -9.44
CA THR A 276 13.49 -20.22 -10.44
C THR A 276 14.91 -19.76 -10.13
N GLY A 277 15.79 -20.68 -9.70
CA GLY A 277 17.09 -20.38 -9.10
C GLY A 277 17.94 -19.41 -9.93
N TRP A 278 17.83 -19.43 -11.27
CA TRP A 278 18.54 -18.54 -12.18
C TRP A 278 18.10 -17.06 -12.05
N LEU A 279 16.80 -16.76 -11.77
CA LEU A 279 16.32 -15.39 -11.51
C LEU A 279 16.93 -14.83 -10.22
N ALA A 280 17.09 -15.65 -9.19
CA ALA A 280 17.74 -15.24 -7.95
C ALA A 280 19.21 -14.89 -8.17
N PHE A 281 19.95 -15.63 -9.01
CA PHE A 281 21.33 -15.28 -9.38
C PHE A 281 21.41 -13.98 -10.16
N ILE A 282 20.54 -13.76 -11.15
CA ILE A 282 20.50 -12.50 -11.90
C ILE A 282 20.17 -11.34 -10.95
N PHE A 283 19.18 -11.52 -10.10
CA PHE A 283 18.81 -10.52 -9.10
C PHE A 283 20.00 -10.15 -8.19
N LEU A 284 20.67 -11.15 -7.61
CA LEU A 284 21.83 -10.93 -6.76
C LEU A 284 22.95 -10.19 -7.51
N ALA A 285 23.25 -10.61 -8.75
CA ALA A 285 24.25 -9.95 -9.58
C ALA A 285 23.89 -8.47 -9.86
N VAL A 286 22.60 -8.18 -10.14
CA VAL A 286 22.10 -6.81 -10.33
C VAL A 286 22.24 -5.99 -9.06
N VAL A 287 21.86 -6.52 -7.90
CA VAL A 287 21.98 -5.82 -6.61
C VAL A 287 23.43 -5.53 -6.26
N VAL A 288 24.32 -6.51 -6.41
CA VAL A 288 25.78 -6.33 -6.20
C VAL A 288 26.35 -5.27 -7.15
N TYR A 289 26.00 -5.35 -8.44
CA TYR A 289 26.43 -4.36 -9.43
C TYR A 289 25.97 -2.94 -9.06
N LEU A 290 24.67 -2.78 -8.72
CA LEU A 290 24.11 -1.49 -8.31
C LEU A 290 24.79 -0.96 -7.05
N GLY A 291 25.10 -1.80 -6.07
CA GLY A 291 25.82 -1.42 -4.86
C GLY A 291 27.23 -0.91 -5.16
N ILE A 292 28.00 -1.64 -5.97
CA ILE A 292 29.33 -1.22 -6.40
C ILE A 292 29.28 0.08 -7.21
N LEU A 293 28.33 0.17 -8.14
CA LEU A 293 28.15 1.38 -8.96
C LEU A 293 27.77 2.59 -8.10
N ALA A 294 26.83 2.41 -7.19
CA ALA A 294 26.40 3.47 -6.27
C ALA A 294 27.56 4.00 -5.42
N PHE A 295 28.41 3.11 -4.90
CA PHE A 295 29.60 3.48 -4.16
C PHE A 295 30.60 4.27 -5.02
N LYS A 296 30.87 3.83 -6.25
CA LYS A 296 31.74 4.54 -7.20
C LYS A 296 31.13 5.90 -7.56
N VAL A 297 29.85 5.96 -7.89
CA VAL A 297 29.12 7.21 -8.17
C VAL A 297 29.25 8.17 -6.99
N TYR A 298 28.97 7.71 -5.77
CA TYR A 298 29.06 8.55 -4.58
C TYR A 298 30.43 9.20 -4.40
N LYS A 299 31.51 8.48 -4.69
CA LYS A 299 32.89 9.01 -4.60
C LYS A 299 33.19 10.14 -5.59
N THR A 300 32.58 10.13 -6.78
CA THR A 300 32.80 11.14 -7.82
C THR A 300 31.96 12.41 -7.66
N LEU A 301 30.91 12.36 -6.83
CA LEU A 301 30.01 13.49 -6.66
C LEU A 301 30.62 14.59 -5.80
N ASN A 302 30.37 15.85 -6.17
CA ASN A 302 30.60 17.00 -5.27
C ASN A 302 29.58 16.98 -4.10
N GLU A 303 29.86 17.75 -3.05
CA GLU A 303 29.06 17.69 -1.81
C GLU A 303 27.57 18.00 -2.03
N ALA A 304 27.24 18.96 -2.88
CA ALA A 304 25.83 19.29 -3.18
C ALA A 304 25.09 18.11 -3.85
N SER A 305 25.73 17.43 -4.79
CA SER A 305 25.18 16.24 -5.44
C SER A 305 25.16 15.03 -4.48
N ARG A 306 26.16 14.90 -3.59
CA ARG A 306 26.14 13.90 -2.52
C ARG A 306 24.94 14.06 -1.58
N GLN A 307 24.61 15.30 -1.20
CA GLN A 307 23.42 15.57 -0.38
C GLN A 307 22.12 15.10 -1.06
N SER A 308 21.98 15.41 -2.35
CA SER A 308 20.84 14.97 -3.15
C SER A 308 20.78 13.44 -3.23
N TYR A 309 21.92 12.80 -3.45
CA TYR A 309 22.04 11.35 -3.56
C TYR A 309 21.74 10.66 -2.22
N ARG A 310 22.24 11.22 -1.10
CA ARG A 310 21.91 10.75 0.26
C ARG A 310 20.40 10.84 0.56
N LEU A 311 19.68 11.85 0.05
CA LEU A 311 18.23 11.94 0.22
C LEU A 311 17.52 10.79 -0.49
N ILE A 312 17.94 10.44 -1.70
CA ILE A 312 17.36 9.31 -2.43
C ILE A 312 17.70 7.98 -1.75
N ILE A 313 18.94 7.81 -1.28
CA ILE A 313 19.33 6.63 -0.47
C ILE A 313 18.49 6.55 0.81
N ALA A 314 18.29 7.68 1.50
CA ALA A 314 17.49 7.71 2.71
C ALA A 314 16.03 7.32 2.43
N LEU A 315 15.43 7.85 1.38
CA LEU A 315 14.05 7.51 0.97
C LEU A 315 13.90 6.03 0.60
N ALA A 316 14.91 5.46 -0.09
CA ALA A 316 14.87 4.07 -0.54
C ALA A 316 15.11 3.06 0.58
N PHE A 317 16.07 3.30 1.47
CA PHE A 317 16.58 2.25 2.36
C PHE A 317 16.32 2.50 3.85
N VAL A 318 16.24 3.75 4.30
CA VAL A 318 16.05 4.03 5.72
C VAL A 318 14.72 3.49 6.25
N PRO A 319 13.57 3.62 5.54
CA PRO A 319 12.32 3.05 6.03
C PRO A 319 12.35 1.52 6.14
N ILE A 320 13.02 0.84 5.21
CA ILE A 320 13.19 -0.62 5.26
C ILE A 320 13.98 -1.01 6.52
N LEU A 321 15.14 -0.39 6.74
CA LEU A 321 15.98 -0.66 7.90
C LEU A 321 15.28 -0.33 9.21
N LEU A 322 14.57 0.80 9.28
CA LEU A 322 13.80 1.19 10.47
C LEU A 322 12.68 0.19 10.75
N LEU A 323 11.92 -0.21 9.74
CA LEU A 323 10.83 -1.16 9.93
C LEU A 323 11.35 -2.54 10.32
N MET A 324 12.50 -2.98 9.77
CA MET A 324 13.18 -4.19 10.24
C MET A 324 13.52 -4.09 11.73
N VAL A 325 14.17 -3.01 12.16
CA VAL A 325 14.55 -2.83 13.57
C VAL A 325 13.30 -2.76 14.47
N LEU A 326 12.27 -2.02 14.07
CA LEU A 326 11.01 -1.91 14.81
C LEU A 326 10.19 -3.22 14.84
N SER A 327 10.55 -4.19 14.02
CA SER A 327 9.90 -5.51 13.98
C SER A 327 10.66 -6.59 14.74
N LEU A 328 11.78 -6.23 15.40
CA LEU A 328 12.54 -7.16 16.25
C LEU A 328 11.97 -7.21 17.67
N PRO A 329 12.06 -8.35 18.36
CA PRO A 329 11.69 -8.46 19.77
C PRO A 329 12.40 -7.41 20.65
N PRO A 330 11.75 -6.84 21.66
CA PRO A 330 10.42 -7.17 22.20
C PRO A 330 9.24 -6.49 21.49
N LEU A 331 9.48 -5.74 20.41
CA LEU A 331 8.42 -5.08 19.65
C LEU A 331 7.63 -6.08 18.80
N ARG A 332 6.39 -5.71 18.46
CA ARG A 332 5.58 -6.53 17.57
C ARG A 332 6.02 -6.33 16.12
N SER A 333 6.13 -7.43 15.39
CA SER A 333 6.48 -7.36 13.97
C SER A 333 5.45 -6.57 13.17
N SER A 334 5.96 -5.71 12.30
CA SER A 334 5.18 -4.90 11.36
C SER A 334 5.82 -4.92 9.97
N PHE A 335 6.81 -5.79 9.73
CA PHE A 335 7.55 -5.85 8.48
C PHE A 335 6.72 -6.55 7.40
N ILE A 336 6.12 -5.74 6.54
CA ILE A 336 5.38 -6.19 5.37
C ILE A 336 5.56 -5.20 4.23
N ASP A 337 5.58 -5.68 3.00
CA ASP A 337 5.88 -4.93 1.78
C ASP A 337 4.95 -3.72 1.54
N ARG A 338 3.66 -3.86 1.83
CA ARG A 338 2.68 -2.77 1.68
C ARG A 338 2.97 -1.53 2.53
N TYR A 339 3.65 -1.66 3.65
CA TYR A 339 4.06 -0.53 4.48
C TYR A 339 5.33 0.16 3.94
N LEU A 340 6.02 -0.49 3.00
CA LEU A 340 7.27 -0.06 2.41
C LEU A 340 7.14 0.43 0.96
N ILE A 341 5.92 0.59 0.44
CA ILE A 341 5.71 0.98 -0.96
C ILE A 341 6.41 2.29 -1.34
N THR A 342 6.46 3.26 -0.43
CA THR A 342 7.23 4.51 -0.65
C THR A 342 8.72 4.24 -0.83
N SER A 343 9.30 3.32 -0.06
CA SER A 343 10.70 2.91 -0.20
C SER A 343 10.94 2.14 -1.49
N ILE A 344 10.00 1.30 -1.90
CA ILE A 344 10.07 0.56 -3.16
C ILE A 344 10.11 1.52 -4.34
N VAL A 345 9.25 2.56 -4.34
CA VAL A 345 9.33 3.64 -5.32
C VAL A 345 10.64 4.42 -5.18
N GLY A 346 11.12 4.64 -3.96
CA GLY A 346 12.45 5.20 -3.67
C GLY A 346 13.59 4.39 -4.29
N ILE A 347 13.49 3.05 -4.29
CA ILE A 347 14.46 2.15 -4.97
C ILE A 347 14.41 2.37 -6.49
N ALA A 348 13.24 2.51 -7.09
CA ALA A 348 13.11 2.82 -8.51
C ALA A 348 13.79 4.17 -8.86
N LEU A 349 13.61 5.19 -8.01
CA LEU A 349 14.31 6.47 -8.14
C LEU A 349 15.84 6.30 -8.00
N PHE A 350 16.29 5.53 -7.01
CA PHE A 350 17.69 5.23 -6.76
C PHE A 350 18.34 4.52 -7.96
N ILE A 351 17.67 3.53 -8.55
CA ILE A 351 18.15 2.81 -9.75
C ILE A 351 18.34 3.80 -10.90
N GLY A 352 17.33 4.59 -11.22
CA GLY A 352 17.37 5.54 -12.33
C GLY A 352 18.49 6.57 -12.19
N VAL A 353 18.65 7.15 -11.01
CA VAL A 353 19.72 8.10 -10.69
C VAL A 353 21.10 7.43 -10.78
N THR A 354 21.25 6.26 -10.16
CA THR A 354 22.55 5.53 -10.12
C THR A 354 23.02 5.13 -11.50
N LEU A 355 22.13 4.57 -12.33
CA LEU A 355 22.45 4.22 -13.71
C LEU A 355 22.83 5.45 -14.55
N THR A 356 22.05 6.55 -14.41
CA THR A 356 22.32 7.79 -15.15
C THR A 356 23.66 8.40 -14.78
N LEU A 357 23.96 8.52 -13.50
CA LEU A 357 25.23 9.07 -13.03
C LEU A 357 26.39 8.13 -13.32
N GLY A 358 26.13 6.84 -13.32
CA GLY A 358 27.10 5.77 -13.63
C GLY A 358 27.65 5.83 -15.05
N THR A 359 26.94 6.45 -16.00
CA THR A 359 27.43 6.63 -17.39
C THR A 359 28.72 7.46 -17.48
N LYS A 360 29.01 8.26 -16.43
CA LYS A 360 30.26 9.04 -16.33
C LYS A 360 31.45 8.22 -15.84
N ILE A 361 31.22 7.01 -15.33
CA ILE A 361 32.24 6.15 -14.70
C ILE A 361 32.46 4.88 -15.52
N VAL A 362 31.41 4.30 -16.04
CA VAL A 362 31.38 3.07 -16.81
C VAL A 362 30.77 3.34 -18.17
N LYS A 363 31.25 2.67 -19.23
CA LYS A 363 30.72 2.84 -20.58
C LYS A 363 29.20 2.73 -20.61
N SER A 364 28.54 3.66 -21.28
CA SER A 364 27.08 3.79 -21.32
C SER A 364 26.36 2.50 -21.73
N LYS A 365 26.98 1.69 -22.62
CA LYS A 365 26.41 0.40 -23.05
C LYS A 365 26.12 -0.55 -21.89
N TYR A 366 26.97 -0.60 -20.87
CA TYR A 366 26.76 -1.49 -19.71
C TYR A 366 25.62 -0.98 -18.83
N GLN A 367 25.46 0.35 -18.71
CA GLN A 367 24.32 0.93 -17.98
C GLN A 367 23.00 0.63 -18.69
N ILE A 368 23.00 0.67 -20.03
CA ILE A 368 21.83 0.33 -20.84
C ILE A 368 21.49 -1.16 -20.67
N ILE A 369 22.48 -2.05 -20.74
CA ILE A 369 22.27 -3.50 -20.56
C ILE A 369 21.67 -3.79 -19.17
N ILE A 370 22.29 -3.28 -18.11
CA ILE A 370 21.78 -3.51 -16.74
C ILE A 370 20.40 -2.89 -16.56
N GLY A 371 20.18 -1.69 -17.08
CA GLY A 371 18.86 -1.06 -17.06
C GLY A 371 17.79 -1.89 -17.78
N ALA A 372 18.15 -2.47 -18.94
CA ALA A 372 17.26 -3.36 -19.69
C ALA A 372 16.98 -4.67 -18.91
N VAL A 373 17.99 -5.27 -18.27
CA VAL A 373 17.78 -6.46 -17.43
C VAL A 373 16.81 -6.16 -16.28
N ILE A 374 16.99 -5.03 -15.59
CA ILE A 374 16.09 -4.62 -14.50
C ILE A 374 14.67 -4.38 -15.05
N ALA A 375 14.55 -3.67 -16.19
CA ALA A 375 13.25 -3.43 -16.81
C ALA A 375 12.53 -4.72 -17.21
N VAL A 376 13.27 -5.71 -17.78
CA VAL A 376 12.71 -7.03 -18.11
C VAL A 376 12.25 -7.76 -16.85
N MET A 377 13.03 -7.74 -15.76
CA MET A 377 12.60 -8.33 -14.48
C MET A 377 11.32 -7.68 -13.97
N MET A 378 11.21 -6.34 -14.04
CA MET A 378 10.01 -5.61 -13.62
C MET A 378 8.81 -5.91 -14.53
N VAL A 379 9.00 -6.07 -15.84
CA VAL A 379 7.94 -6.47 -16.78
C VAL A 379 7.47 -7.89 -16.47
N ILE A 380 8.37 -8.82 -16.17
CA ILE A 380 8.00 -10.16 -15.66
C ILE A 380 7.18 -10.01 -14.37
N GLY A 381 7.61 -9.12 -13.47
CA GLY A 381 6.88 -8.82 -12.24
C GLY A 381 5.47 -8.29 -12.48
N ILE A 382 5.27 -7.41 -13.45
CA ILE A 382 3.92 -6.95 -13.86
C ILE A 382 3.10 -8.13 -14.40
N GLY A 383 3.70 -8.99 -15.23
CA GLY A 383 3.05 -10.22 -15.69
C GLY A 383 2.62 -11.11 -14.53
N ASN A 384 3.46 -11.25 -13.51
CA ASN A 384 3.12 -11.98 -12.29
C ASN A 384 1.99 -11.31 -11.49
N VAL A 385 1.96 -9.96 -11.40
CA VAL A 385 0.83 -9.24 -10.79
C VAL A 385 -0.47 -9.52 -11.57
N TRP A 386 -0.42 -9.50 -12.89
CA TRP A 386 -1.60 -9.81 -13.72
C TRP A 386 -2.05 -11.24 -13.60
N TYR A 387 -1.10 -12.16 -13.41
CA TYR A 387 -1.37 -13.59 -13.30
C TYR A 387 -1.84 -13.96 -11.90
N PHE A 388 -1.10 -13.66 -10.85
CA PHE A 388 -1.42 -14.04 -9.48
C PHE A 388 -2.36 -13.08 -8.76
N GLY A 389 -2.52 -11.85 -9.26
CA GLY A 389 -3.34 -10.81 -8.63
C GLY A 389 -2.79 -10.41 -7.28
N ASN A 390 -3.69 -10.36 -6.33
CA ASN A 390 -3.38 -9.95 -4.99
C ASN A 390 -2.99 -11.17 -4.11
N SER A 391 -1.99 -11.02 -3.25
CA SER A 391 -1.53 -12.09 -2.38
C SER A 391 -2.57 -12.61 -1.37
N ASN A 392 -3.69 -11.92 -1.23
CA ASN A 392 -4.79 -12.28 -0.35
C ASN A 392 -5.98 -12.89 -1.12
N ASN A 393 -6.04 -12.62 -2.42
CA ASN A 393 -7.00 -13.19 -3.34
C ASN A 393 -6.30 -13.56 -4.62
N ASP A 394 -6.25 -14.81 -4.87
CA ASP A 394 -5.62 -15.35 -6.04
C ASP A 394 -6.38 -14.94 -7.30
N SER A 395 -5.79 -14.41 -8.32
CA SER A 395 -6.46 -13.90 -9.53
C SER A 395 -6.88 -14.99 -10.52
N HIS A 396 -6.48 -16.20 -10.26
CA HIS A 396 -6.86 -17.33 -11.10
C HIS A 396 -8.26 -17.83 -10.90
N GLN A 397 -9.06 -17.04 -10.38
CA GLN A 397 -10.07 -17.46 -9.55
C GLN A 397 -11.38 -17.74 -10.16
N SER A 398 -11.45 -18.96 -10.50
CA SER A 398 -12.58 -19.82 -10.20
C SER A 398 -13.05 -19.73 -8.73
N ASN A 399 -12.28 -19.16 -7.84
CA ASN A 399 -12.45 -19.24 -6.40
C ASN A 399 -12.42 -17.86 -5.71
N SER A 400 -13.35 -17.03 -6.07
CA SER A 400 -13.46 -15.70 -5.46
C SER A 400 -14.81 -15.51 -4.81
N THR A 401 -14.86 -14.77 -3.72
CA THR A 401 -16.10 -14.45 -3.02
C THR A 401 -17.10 -13.79 -3.96
N GLY A 402 -16.65 -12.90 -4.84
CA GLY A 402 -17.52 -12.25 -5.83
C GLY A 402 -18.27 -13.27 -6.70
N LYS A 403 -17.54 -14.21 -7.33
CA LYS A 403 -18.16 -15.21 -8.20
C LYS A 403 -19.12 -16.14 -7.47
N ILE A 404 -18.79 -16.53 -6.23
CA ILE A 404 -19.70 -17.41 -5.47
C ILE A 404 -20.97 -16.68 -5.06
N ILE A 405 -20.88 -15.39 -4.72
CA ILE A 405 -22.08 -14.60 -4.39
C ILE A 405 -22.92 -14.35 -5.65
N GLU A 406 -22.30 -14.02 -6.79
CA GLU A 406 -23.00 -13.90 -8.07
C GLU A 406 -23.74 -15.21 -8.45
N GLU A 407 -23.13 -16.36 -8.18
CA GLU A 407 -23.79 -17.66 -8.42
C GLU A 407 -24.93 -17.92 -7.42
N VAL A 408 -24.78 -17.50 -6.18
CA VAL A 408 -25.86 -17.56 -5.19
C VAL A 408 -27.01 -16.66 -5.60
N ASP A 409 -26.76 -15.41 -5.98
CA ASP A 409 -27.78 -14.48 -6.46
C ASP A 409 -28.54 -15.03 -7.66
N ALA A 410 -27.86 -15.68 -8.60
CA ALA A 410 -28.47 -16.29 -9.79
C ALA A 410 -29.38 -17.49 -9.46
N LYS A 411 -29.17 -18.16 -8.33
CA LYS A 411 -29.90 -19.38 -7.92
C LYS A 411 -30.88 -19.15 -6.78
N ALA A 412 -30.71 -18.07 -6.02
CA ALA A 412 -31.54 -17.76 -4.87
C ALA A 412 -32.93 -17.25 -5.32
N GLY A 413 -33.95 -17.67 -4.60
CA GLY A 413 -35.28 -17.04 -4.73
C GLY A 413 -35.30 -15.68 -4.02
N ASP A 414 -36.25 -14.84 -4.40
CA ASP A 414 -36.40 -13.50 -3.81
C ASP A 414 -36.45 -13.52 -2.27
N GLY A 415 -35.68 -12.65 -1.66
CA GLY A 415 -35.62 -12.48 -0.21
C GLY A 415 -34.87 -13.57 0.55
N GLN A 416 -34.29 -14.57 -0.11
CA GLN A 416 -33.51 -15.60 0.57
C GLN A 416 -32.24 -15.00 1.15
N PRO A 417 -32.03 -15.13 2.49
CA PRO A 417 -30.84 -14.57 3.11
C PRO A 417 -29.58 -15.39 2.84
N ILE A 418 -28.45 -14.70 2.85
CA ILE A 418 -27.11 -15.29 2.78
C ILE A 418 -26.49 -15.23 4.17
N ILE A 419 -26.06 -16.37 4.69
CA ILE A 419 -25.32 -16.47 5.95
C ILE A 419 -23.86 -16.72 5.62
N THR A 420 -22.96 -15.91 6.18
CA THR A 420 -21.53 -16.12 6.07
C THR A 420 -20.95 -16.73 7.33
N ALA A 421 -20.00 -17.64 7.17
CA ALA A 421 -19.36 -18.37 8.28
C ALA A 421 -18.55 -17.46 9.20
N THR A 422 -18.10 -16.33 8.69
CA THR A 422 -17.24 -15.39 9.44
C THR A 422 -17.59 -13.95 9.12
N PRO A 423 -17.27 -13.01 10.02
CA PRO A 423 -17.44 -11.58 9.75
C PRO A 423 -16.54 -11.05 8.62
N TRP A 424 -15.43 -11.73 8.30
CA TRP A 424 -14.60 -11.36 7.15
C TRP A 424 -15.37 -11.58 5.85
N LEU A 425 -15.93 -12.77 5.67
CA LEU A 425 -16.78 -13.08 4.52
C LEU A 425 -18.04 -12.22 4.46
N PHE A 426 -18.56 -11.74 5.62
CA PHE A 426 -19.70 -10.83 5.66
C PHE A 426 -19.45 -9.56 4.86
N PHE A 427 -18.33 -8.88 5.06
CA PHE A 427 -18.03 -7.65 4.31
C PHE A 427 -17.88 -7.90 2.82
N GLU A 428 -17.20 -9.00 2.45
CA GLU A 428 -17.03 -9.39 1.05
C GLU A 428 -18.39 -9.74 0.42
N ALA A 429 -19.22 -10.51 1.11
CA ALA A 429 -20.56 -10.87 0.64
C ALA A 429 -21.47 -9.65 0.49
N VAL A 430 -21.47 -8.72 1.46
CA VAL A 430 -22.22 -7.46 1.39
C VAL A 430 -21.79 -6.57 0.23
N PHE A 431 -20.55 -6.68 -0.23
CA PHE A 431 -20.06 -5.91 -1.38
C PHE A 431 -20.68 -6.41 -2.70
N TYR A 432 -20.87 -7.74 -2.83
CA TYR A 432 -21.36 -8.36 -4.06
C TYR A 432 -22.84 -8.73 -4.05
N ALA A 433 -23.44 -8.93 -2.86
CA ALA A 433 -24.86 -9.30 -2.78
C ALA A 433 -25.76 -8.17 -3.27
N THR A 434 -26.82 -8.54 -3.98
CA THR A 434 -27.88 -7.61 -4.35
C THR A 434 -28.76 -7.26 -3.14
N ASP A 435 -29.51 -6.16 -3.22
CA ASP A 435 -30.41 -5.72 -2.14
C ASP A 435 -31.53 -6.74 -1.84
N ASN A 436 -31.80 -7.67 -2.75
CA ASN A 436 -32.79 -8.73 -2.58
C ASN A 436 -32.34 -9.83 -1.61
N HIS A 437 -31.04 -9.94 -1.34
CA HIS A 437 -30.48 -11.01 -0.51
C HIS A 437 -29.78 -10.43 0.72
N PRO A 438 -30.48 -10.28 1.87
CA PRO A 438 -29.90 -9.77 3.08
C PRO A 438 -28.80 -10.70 3.59
N VAL A 439 -27.65 -10.12 3.92
CA VAL A 439 -26.45 -10.85 4.38
C VAL A 439 -26.38 -10.82 5.89
N TYR A 440 -26.13 -11.99 6.48
CA TYR A 440 -25.91 -12.19 7.92
C TYR A 440 -24.61 -12.94 8.14
N TYR A 441 -24.12 -12.96 9.38
CA TYR A 441 -22.97 -13.76 9.76
C TYR A 441 -23.17 -14.51 11.07
N ILE A 442 -22.45 -15.60 11.20
CA ILE A 442 -22.37 -16.40 12.43
C ILE A 442 -20.93 -16.29 12.91
N ASP A 443 -20.73 -15.99 14.20
CA ASP A 443 -19.39 -16.02 14.75
C ASP A 443 -19.44 -16.20 16.27
N PRO A 444 -18.84 -17.26 16.81
CA PRO A 444 -18.68 -17.48 18.24
C PRO A 444 -17.58 -16.62 18.86
N ILE A 445 -16.69 -16.01 18.06
CA ILE A 445 -15.50 -15.31 18.56
C ILE A 445 -15.86 -13.89 19.02
N GLN A 446 -15.39 -13.53 20.21
CA GLN A 446 -15.47 -12.15 20.70
C GLN A 446 -14.19 -11.40 20.30
N TYR A 447 -14.33 -10.47 19.39
CA TYR A 447 -13.24 -9.60 18.97
C TYR A 447 -13.07 -8.43 19.94
N LYS A 448 -11.82 -8.06 20.23
CA LYS A 448 -11.50 -7.05 21.23
C LYS A 448 -11.16 -5.69 20.63
N PHE A 449 -10.87 -5.59 19.33
CA PHE A 449 -10.51 -4.34 18.65
C PHE A 449 -10.74 -4.46 17.13
N GLY A 450 -10.57 -3.33 16.44
CA GLY A 450 -10.67 -3.23 15.00
C GLY A 450 -12.10 -3.25 14.51
N TRP A 451 -12.30 -3.72 13.31
CA TRP A 451 -13.58 -3.89 12.64
C TRP A 451 -14.65 -4.60 13.49
N ALA A 452 -14.23 -5.38 14.49
CA ALA A 452 -15.11 -6.01 15.45
C ALA A 452 -15.88 -5.02 16.33
N ALA A 453 -15.28 -3.88 16.67
CA ALA A 453 -15.98 -2.82 17.42
C ALA A 453 -17.11 -2.21 16.59
N MET A 454 -16.90 -2.08 15.26
CA MET A 454 -17.95 -1.65 14.33
C MET A 454 -19.08 -2.68 14.24
N LEU A 455 -18.76 -3.99 14.17
CA LEU A 455 -19.77 -5.04 14.15
C LEU A 455 -20.60 -5.09 15.43
N LYS A 456 -20.05 -4.69 16.57
CA LYS A 456 -20.85 -4.56 17.81
C LYS A 456 -21.95 -3.53 17.70
N ASP A 457 -21.68 -2.39 17.04
CA ASP A 457 -22.68 -1.35 16.79
C ASP A 457 -23.73 -1.83 15.77
N TYR A 458 -23.40 -2.80 14.90
CA TYR A 458 -24.27 -3.38 13.89
C TYR A 458 -24.59 -4.86 14.15
N ASP A 459 -24.81 -5.17 15.42
CA ASP A 459 -25.14 -6.51 15.93
C ASP A 459 -26.41 -7.13 15.32
N GLN A 460 -27.23 -6.33 14.64
CA GLN A 460 -28.42 -6.74 13.88
C GLN A 460 -28.09 -7.73 12.73
N PHE A 461 -26.87 -7.71 12.21
CA PHE A 461 -26.46 -8.65 11.16
C PHE A 461 -25.89 -9.96 11.72
N LYS A 462 -25.68 -10.03 13.03
CA LYS A 462 -25.19 -11.25 13.68
C LYS A 462 -26.36 -12.14 14.07
N ILE A 463 -26.34 -13.38 13.62
CA ILE A 463 -27.33 -14.37 14.03
C ILE A 463 -26.97 -14.84 15.45
N LYS A 464 -27.80 -14.45 16.42
CA LYS A 464 -27.64 -14.82 17.85
C LYS A 464 -28.33 -16.12 18.19
N ASP A 465 -29.48 -16.38 17.55
CA ASP A 465 -30.28 -17.60 17.70
C ASP A 465 -30.60 -18.16 16.31
N MET A 466 -29.88 -19.20 15.96
CA MET A 466 -30.04 -19.86 14.67
C MET A 466 -31.42 -20.58 14.56
N GLY A 467 -31.93 -21.07 15.67
CA GLY A 467 -33.24 -21.73 15.68
C GLY A 467 -34.38 -20.77 15.36
N ALA A 468 -34.36 -19.57 15.96
CA ALA A 468 -35.30 -18.51 15.62
C ALA A 468 -35.12 -18.01 14.18
N PHE A 469 -33.87 -17.88 13.72
CA PHE A 469 -33.56 -17.45 12.36
C PHE A 469 -34.12 -18.42 11.31
N ILE A 470 -33.91 -19.71 11.49
CA ILE A 470 -34.39 -20.77 10.58
C ILE A 470 -35.92 -20.80 10.51
N LYS A 471 -36.61 -20.58 11.64
CA LYS A 471 -38.09 -20.51 11.65
C LYS A 471 -38.63 -19.37 10.80
N SER A 472 -37.92 -18.23 10.79
CA SER A 472 -38.29 -17.05 9.98
C SER A 472 -37.83 -17.13 8.55
N ASN A 473 -36.78 -17.93 8.28
CA ASN A 473 -36.14 -18.07 6.98
C ASN A 473 -35.98 -19.57 6.65
N PRO A 474 -37.05 -20.24 6.20
CA PRO A 474 -37.06 -21.70 6.00
C PRO A 474 -36.15 -22.16 4.87
N VAL A 475 -35.74 -21.26 3.97
CA VAL A 475 -34.74 -21.49 2.92
C VAL A 475 -33.71 -20.35 3.00
N PHE A 476 -32.45 -20.69 3.05
CA PHE A 476 -31.34 -19.74 3.09
C PHE A 476 -30.08 -20.31 2.46
N TRP A 477 -29.14 -19.42 2.11
CA TRP A 477 -27.81 -19.81 1.63
C TRP A 477 -26.77 -19.65 2.74
N TYR A 478 -25.84 -20.58 2.79
CA TYR A 478 -24.69 -20.54 3.70
C TYR A 478 -23.39 -20.53 2.90
N VAL A 479 -22.56 -19.51 3.10
CA VAL A 479 -21.27 -19.32 2.43
C VAL A 479 -20.15 -19.42 3.46
N GLY A 480 -19.19 -20.31 3.20
CA GLY A 480 -18.07 -20.52 4.10
C GLY A 480 -16.84 -21.08 3.41
N TYR A 481 -15.74 -21.13 4.17
CA TYR A 481 -14.53 -21.82 3.72
C TYR A 481 -14.79 -23.33 3.70
N SER A 482 -14.29 -23.98 2.67
CA SER A 482 -14.37 -25.44 2.53
C SER A 482 -13.00 -26.05 2.81
N THR A 483 -12.89 -26.76 3.91
CA THR A 483 -11.75 -27.65 4.18
C THR A 483 -12.15 -29.07 3.80
N GLU A 484 -11.29 -29.80 3.08
CA GLU A 484 -11.50 -31.19 2.68
C GLU A 484 -12.82 -31.46 1.91
N GLY A 485 -13.32 -30.47 1.21
CA GLY A 485 -14.55 -30.61 0.42
C GLY A 485 -15.85 -30.60 1.23
N LYS A 486 -15.79 -30.45 2.55
CA LYS A 486 -16.98 -30.33 3.41
C LYS A 486 -17.08 -28.93 3.96
N LEU A 487 -18.28 -28.37 3.96
CA LEU A 487 -18.62 -27.17 4.69
C LEU A 487 -19.21 -27.63 6.03
N ASP A 488 -18.69 -27.07 7.13
CA ASP A 488 -19.29 -27.31 8.43
C ASP A 488 -20.68 -26.68 8.44
N ALA A 489 -21.70 -27.53 8.35
CA ALA A 489 -23.08 -27.06 8.36
C ALA A 489 -23.42 -26.52 9.75
N PRO A 490 -24.16 -25.40 9.83
CA PRO A 490 -24.56 -24.85 11.14
C PRO A 490 -25.48 -25.79 11.91
N TYR A 491 -26.15 -26.73 11.23
CA TYR A 491 -27.03 -27.73 11.84
C TYR A 491 -27.09 -29.04 11.03
N SER A 492 -27.01 -30.17 11.71
CA SER A 492 -27.03 -31.49 11.10
C SER A 492 -28.40 -31.92 10.55
N ASN A 493 -29.49 -31.27 10.97
CA ASN A 493 -30.87 -31.59 10.56
C ASN A 493 -31.36 -30.78 9.36
N LEU A 494 -30.51 -29.94 8.75
CA LEU A 494 -30.86 -29.20 7.56
C LEU A 494 -30.55 -30.01 6.30
N GLN A 495 -31.51 -30.03 5.38
CA GLN A 495 -31.33 -30.67 4.07
C GLN A 495 -30.64 -29.71 3.10
N SER A 496 -29.51 -30.11 2.57
CA SER A 496 -28.82 -29.39 1.48
C SER A 496 -29.58 -29.60 0.17
N ILE A 497 -29.98 -28.49 -0.51
CA ILE A 497 -30.69 -28.56 -1.78
C ILE A 497 -29.75 -28.33 -2.95
N GLN A 498 -28.91 -27.31 -2.88
CA GLN A 498 -27.99 -26.90 -3.94
C GLN A 498 -26.62 -26.59 -3.37
N GLN A 499 -25.62 -26.79 -4.20
CA GLN A 499 -24.25 -26.44 -3.85
C GLN A 499 -23.60 -25.67 -5.00
N ALA A 500 -23.08 -24.46 -4.70
CA ALA A 500 -22.16 -23.76 -5.56
C ALA A 500 -20.73 -24.04 -5.08
N LYS A 501 -19.85 -24.48 -5.98
CA LYS A 501 -18.47 -24.85 -5.68
C LYS A 501 -17.54 -24.20 -6.67
N PHE A 502 -16.44 -23.65 -6.15
CA PHE A 502 -15.34 -23.20 -6.97
C PHE A 502 -14.07 -23.94 -6.56
N ASN A 503 -13.29 -24.35 -7.53
CA ASN A 503 -12.01 -25.02 -7.30
C ASN A 503 -10.90 -23.98 -7.37
N ASP A 504 -9.96 -24.07 -6.43
CA ASP A 504 -8.68 -23.37 -6.56
C ASP A 504 -7.90 -24.02 -7.72
N VAL A 505 -7.44 -23.20 -8.65
CA VAL A 505 -6.70 -23.66 -9.84
C VAL A 505 -5.39 -24.34 -9.48
N PHE A 506 -4.83 -24.05 -8.30
CA PHE A 506 -3.56 -24.64 -7.86
C PHE A 506 -3.70 -25.86 -6.96
N SER A 507 -4.84 -26.06 -6.32
CA SER A 507 -5.02 -27.13 -5.33
C SER A 507 -6.08 -28.16 -5.67
N ASP A 508 -6.84 -27.97 -6.73
CA ASP A 508 -8.07 -28.75 -7.06
C ASP A 508 -9.07 -28.83 -5.88
N LYS A 509 -8.84 -28.08 -4.82
CA LYS A 509 -9.68 -28.03 -3.63
C LYS A 509 -10.57 -26.78 -3.68
N PRO A 510 -11.87 -26.91 -3.39
CA PRO A 510 -12.73 -25.74 -3.29
C PRO A 510 -12.37 -24.95 -2.04
N ALA A 511 -11.95 -23.66 -2.18
CA ALA A 511 -11.65 -22.80 -1.03
C ALA A 511 -12.91 -22.18 -0.44
N TYR A 512 -13.93 -21.93 -1.27
CA TYR A 512 -15.24 -21.46 -0.84
C TYR A 512 -16.34 -22.40 -1.30
N LYS A 513 -17.42 -22.48 -0.52
CA LYS A 513 -18.67 -23.17 -0.88
C LYS A 513 -19.85 -22.32 -0.49
N ALA A 514 -20.90 -22.41 -1.31
CA ALA A 514 -22.24 -21.98 -0.94
C ALA A 514 -23.18 -23.19 -0.98
N ILE A 515 -24.00 -23.33 0.04
CA ILE A 515 -24.99 -24.40 0.14
C ILE A 515 -26.34 -23.76 0.46
N GLN A 516 -27.37 -24.11 -0.32
CA GLN A 516 -28.73 -23.76 0.01
C GLN A 516 -29.31 -24.82 0.96
N TYR A 517 -29.85 -24.38 2.06
CA TYR A 517 -30.50 -25.21 3.06
C TYR A 517 -32.01 -25.01 3.05
N LYS A 518 -32.73 -26.05 3.34
CA LYS A 518 -34.18 -26.05 3.60
C LYS A 518 -34.45 -26.85 4.86
N ILE A 519 -35.45 -26.45 5.63
CA ILE A 519 -35.92 -27.25 6.77
C ILE A 519 -36.46 -28.55 6.23
N ALA A 520 -36.00 -29.68 6.76
CA ALA A 520 -36.61 -30.98 6.52
C ALA A 520 -38.00 -31.01 7.14
N GLN A 521 -39.01 -31.30 6.36
CA GLN A 521 -40.39 -31.47 6.83
C GLN A 521 -40.51 -32.72 7.65
#